data_d44d556803fa2c578decb9c5c513fe0f
#
_entry.id   d44d556803fa2c578decb9c5c513fe0f
#
_cell.length_a   1.000
_cell.length_b   1.000
_cell.length_c   1.000
_cell.angle_alpha   90.00
_cell.angle_beta   90.00
_cell.angle_gamma   90.00
#
_symmetry.space_group_name_H-M   'P 1'
#
loop_
_entity.id
_entity.type
_entity.pdbx_description
1 polymer ?
#
loop_
_entity_poly.entity_id
_entity_poly.type
_entity_poly.pdbx_seq_one_letter_code
_entity_poly.pdbx_strand_id
1 'polypeptide(L)'
;MKEYDVVIVGLGPTGGTLANLLAIQGYSILILEKENSFYPLPRAVHFDDEVMRVFQTIGITDKFLKYTLINKGTKFVNKKGDVILDWPRPKEITENGWYPSYRFHQPDLERQLRNRLKSFKKVYIQQNTKLLKATNTKNNVQIIYQDIKNNKILNIKAKYLIGCDGANSTVRNQIKTNMSNLGFTQK
;
A
#
# COMPACT_ATOMS: atom_id res chain seq x y z
N MET A 1 -7.61 -3.36 27.40
CA MET A 1 -6.96 -2.72 26.23
C MET A 1 -7.25 -3.61 25.03
N LYS A 2 -7.70 -3.04 23.90
CA LYS A 2 -8.02 -3.84 22.71
C LYS A 2 -6.73 -4.40 22.09
N GLU A 3 -6.76 -5.65 21.64
CA GLU A 3 -5.61 -6.35 21.09
C GLU A 3 -5.89 -6.84 19.67
N TYR A 4 -4.87 -6.78 18.80
CA TYR A 4 -4.92 -7.19 17.41
C TYR A 4 -3.74 -8.12 17.09
N ASP A 5 -3.88 -8.96 16.08
CA ASP A 5 -2.73 -9.70 15.58
C ASP A 5 -1.75 -8.74 14.90
N VAL A 6 -2.26 -7.86 14.04
CA VAL A 6 -1.43 -6.92 13.28
C VAL A 6 -2.04 -5.52 13.30
N VAL A 7 -1.19 -4.51 13.51
CA VAL A 7 -1.52 -3.12 13.23
C VAL A 7 -0.70 -2.65 12.04
N ILE A 8 -1.37 -2.09 11.04
CA ILE A 8 -0.74 -1.53 9.84
C ILE A 8 -0.89 -0.01 9.90
N VAL A 9 0.23 0.72 9.71
CA VAL A 9 0.22 2.18 9.62
C VAL A 9 0.34 2.58 8.16
N GLY A 10 -0.69 3.24 7.63
CA GLY A 10 -0.82 3.63 6.23
C GLY A 10 -1.70 2.68 5.42
N LEU A 11 -2.65 3.23 4.65
CA LEU A 11 -3.60 2.51 3.80
C LEU A 11 -3.47 2.90 2.32
N GLY A 12 -2.24 3.15 1.86
CA GLY A 12 -1.91 3.23 0.44
C GLY A 12 -1.85 1.85 -0.22
N PRO A 13 -1.38 1.74 -1.47
CA PRO A 13 -1.31 0.47 -2.20
C PRO A 13 -0.63 -0.65 -1.42
N THR A 14 0.51 -0.37 -0.78
CA THR A 14 1.26 -1.37 0.02
C THR A 14 0.46 -1.85 1.22
N GLY A 15 -0.02 -0.92 2.05
CA GLY A 15 -0.78 -1.27 3.26
C GLY A 15 -2.11 -1.94 2.94
N GLY A 16 -2.81 -1.48 1.89
CA GLY A 16 -4.05 -2.07 1.43
C GLY A 16 -3.87 -3.49 0.90
N THR A 17 -2.79 -3.75 0.15
CA THR A 17 -2.45 -5.08 -0.35
C THR A 17 -2.11 -6.04 0.79
N LEU A 18 -1.20 -5.63 1.68
CA LEU A 18 -0.81 -6.42 2.85
C LEU A 18 -2.00 -6.74 3.75
N ALA A 19 -2.85 -5.75 4.04
CA ALA A 19 -4.03 -5.95 4.85
C ALA A 19 -4.99 -7.01 4.27
N ASN A 20 -5.20 -7.00 2.95
CA ASN A 20 -6.03 -8.01 2.28
C ASN A 20 -5.42 -9.40 2.38
N LEU A 21 -4.10 -9.55 2.14
CA LEU A 21 -3.42 -10.84 2.24
C LEU A 21 -3.50 -11.44 3.66
N LEU A 22 -3.28 -10.62 4.67
CA LEU A 22 -3.41 -11.05 6.07
C LEU A 22 -4.85 -11.32 6.47
N ALA A 23 -5.81 -10.56 5.95
CA ALA A 23 -7.23 -10.76 6.21
C ALA A 23 -7.76 -12.09 5.66
N ILE A 24 -7.28 -12.52 4.50
CA ILE A 24 -7.60 -13.83 3.91
C ILE A 24 -7.13 -14.97 4.83
N GLN A 25 -6.01 -14.79 5.52
CA GLN A 25 -5.49 -15.74 6.52
C GLN A 25 -6.23 -15.69 7.87
N GLY A 26 -7.22 -14.80 8.02
CA GLY A 26 -8.08 -14.73 9.20
C GLY A 26 -7.52 -13.93 10.37
N TYR A 27 -6.42 -13.22 10.21
CA TYR A 27 -5.86 -12.35 11.23
C TYR A 27 -6.77 -11.18 11.57
N SER A 28 -6.73 -10.77 12.84
CA SER A 28 -7.35 -9.52 13.30
C SER A 28 -6.42 -8.34 13.02
N ILE A 29 -6.92 -7.36 12.26
CA ILE A 29 -6.12 -6.27 11.74
C ILE A 29 -6.74 -4.93 12.10
N LEU A 30 -5.92 -4.02 12.62
CA LEU A 30 -6.27 -2.60 12.68
C LEU A 30 -5.38 -1.84 11.71
N ILE A 31 -5.98 -1.00 10.90
CA ILE A 31 -5.27 -0.11 9.97
C ILE A 31 -5.45 1.32 10.46
N LEU A 32 -4.33 2.01 10.70
CA LEU A 32 -4.29 3.42 11.04
C LEU A 32 -3.93 4.23 9.79
N GLU A 33 -4.83 5.09 9.35
CA GLU A 33 -4.64 5.96 8.19
C GLU A 33 -4.84 7.43 8.61
N LYS A 34 -3.85 8.26 8.31
CA LYS A 34 -3.89 9.68 8.70
C LYS A 34 -4.86 10.51 7.86
N GLU A 35 -5.03 10.14 6.61
CA GLU A 35 -5.93 10.83 5.70
C GLU A 35 -7.37 10.37 5.87
N ASN A 36 -8.32 11.23 5.53
CA ASN A 36 -9.74 10.89 5.55
C ASN A 36 -10.19 10.14 4.29
N SER A 37 -9.38 10.14 3.23
CA SER A 37 -9.62 9.42 1.98
C SER A 37 -8.33 8.95 1.36
N PHE A 38 -8.37 8.33 0.19
CA PHE A 38 -7.18 8.05 -0.60
C PHE A 38 -6.68 9.31 -1.33
N TYR A 39 -5.40 9.33 -1.63
CA TYR A 39 -4.78 10.43 -2.37
C TYR A 39 -5.34 10.47 -3.80
N PRO A 40 -5.85 11.63 -4.26
CA PRO A 40 -6.61 11.69 -5.52
C PRO A 40 -5.74 11.62 -6.78
N LEU A 41 -4.44 11.91 -6.66
CA LEU A 41 -3.53 11.91 -7.81
C LEU A 41 -2.71 10.62 -7.85
N PRO A 42 -2.50 10.02 -9.03
CA PRO A 42 -1.69 8.82 -9.16
C PRO A 42 -0.21 9.13 -8.91
N ARG A 43 0.44 8.30 -8.08
CA ARG A 43 1.89 8.29 -7.86
C ARG A 43 2.56 7.16 -8.62
N ALA A 44 1.86 6.04 -8.78
CA ALA A 44 2.26 4.90 -9.58
C ALA A 44 1.30 4.77 -10.77
N VAL A 45 1.85 4.38 -11.93
CA VAL A 45 1.11 4.33 -13.19
C VAL A 45 1.19 2.97 -13.89
N HIS A 46 2.05 2.08 -13.41
CA HIS A 46 2.18 0.73 -13.96
C HIS A 46 2.53 -0.28 -12.88
N PHE A 47 2.24 -1.55 -13.15
CA PHE A 47 2.64 -2.71 -12.37
C PHE A 47 2.82 -3.92 -13.33
N ASP A 48 3.46 -4.97 -12.84
CA ASP A 48 3.80 -6.17 -13.58
C ASP A 48 2.83 -7.34 -13.33
N ASP A 49 3.10 -8.45 -13.98
CA ASP A 49 2.35 -9.70 -13.89
C ASP A 49 2.43 -10.34 -12.49
N GLU A 50 3.55 -10.20 -11.78
CA GLU A 50 3.71 -10.70 -10.42
C GLU A 50 2.74 -9.98 -9.47
N VAL A 51 2.64 -8.66 -9.57
CA VAL A 51 1.68 -7.88 -8.81
C VAL A 51 0.24 -8.24 -9.18
N MET A 52 -0.04 -8.53 -10.47
CA MET A 52 -1.37 -9.00 -10.86
C MET A 52 -1.71 -10.36 -10.21
N ARG A 53 -0.74 -11.26 -10.06
CA ARG A 53 -0.91 -12.53 -9.30
C ARG A 53 -1.27 -12.26 -7.84
N VAL A 54 -0.66 -11.27 -7.21
CA VAL A 54 -1.06 -10.85 -5.87
C VAL A 54 -2.50 -10.35 -5.84
N PHE A 55 -2.92 -9.53 -6.80
CA PHE A 55 -4.31 -9.05 -6.91
C PHE A 55 -5.29 -10.19 -7.19
N GLN A 56 -4.88 -11.20 -7.91
CA GLN A 56 -5.66 -12.42 -8.11
C GLN A 56 -5.85 -13.18 -6.79
N THR A 57 -4.80 -13.36 -6.01
CA THR A 57 -4.86 -13.97 -4.68
C THR A 57 -5.79 -13.21 -3.74
N ILE A 58 -5.76 -11.89 -3.79
CA ILE A 58 -6.67 -11.02 -3.03
C ILE A 58 -8.12 -11.14 -3.53
N GLY A 59 -8.34 -11.53 -4.79
CA GLY A 59 -9.67 -11.65 -5.42
C GLY A 59 -10.26 -10.30 -5.86
N ILE A 60 -9.41 -9.39 -6.37
CA ILE A 60 -9.87 -8.11 -6.93
C ILE A 60 -9.70 -8.00 -8.44
N THR A 61 -9.03 -8.95 -9.10
CA THR A 61 -8.67 -8.89 -10.53
C THR A 61 -9.86 -8.61 -11.43
N ASP A 62 -10.96 -9.36 -11.33
CA ASP A 62 -12.11 -9.22 -12.24
C ASP A 62 -12.71 -7.81 -12.20
N LYS A 63 -12.70 -7.20 -11.01
CA LYS A 63 -13.20 -5.83 -10.81
C LYS A 63 -12.18 -4.78 -11.20
N PHE A 64 -10.88 -5.10 -11.08
CA PHE A 64 -9.81 -4.13 -11.30
C PHE A 64 -9.34 -4.09 -12.75
N LEU A 65 -9.38 -5.20 -13.50
CA LEU A 65 -8.95 -5.26 -14.90
C LEU A 65 -9.57 -4.20 -15.79
N LYS A 66 -10.85 -3.86 -15.58
CA LYS A 66 -11.53 -2.81 -16.34
C LYS A 66 -10.97 -1.39 -16.14
N TYR A 67 -10.12 -1.20 -15.12
CA TYR A 67 -9.41 0.05 -14.85
C TYR A 67 -7.94 -0.02 -15.23
N THR A 68 -7.56 -1.04 -16.00
CA THR A 68 -6.18 -1.25 -16.46
C THR A 68 -6.10 -1.29 -17.97
N LEU A 69 -4.91 -1.00 -18.49
CA LEU A 69 -4.57 -1.16 -19.91
C LEU A 69 -3.28 -1.97 -20.00
N ILE A 70 -3.21 -2.90 -20.95
CA ILE A 70 -1.96 -3.61 -21.25
C ILE A 70 -0.92 -2.59 -21.70
N ASN A 71 0.22 -2.56 -21.03
CA ASN A 71 1.32 -1.68 -21.37
C ASN A 71 2.18 -2.30 -22.49
N LYS A 72 2.03 -1.78 -23.70
CA LYS A 72 2.76 -2.28 -24.88
C LYS A 72 4.21 -1.83 -24.96
N GLY A 73 4.66 -0.96 -24.06
CA GLY A 73 6.01 -0.44 -24.01
C GLY A 73 6.08 1.06 -23.72
N THR A 74 7.31 1.58 -23.78
CA THR A 74 7.60 2.99 -23.53
C THR A 74 8.58 3.50 -24.58
N LYS A 75 8.29 4.68 -25.15
CA LYS A 75 9.21 5.39 -26.01
C LYS A 75 9.73 6.64 -25.31
N PHE A 76 11.01 6.81 -25.33
CA PHE A 76 11.69 8.03 -24.88
C PHE A 76 12.01 8.85 -26.10
N VAL A 77 11.59 10.09 -26.10
CA VAL A 77 11.80 11.00 -27.25
C VAL A 77 12.51 12.27 -26.80
N ASN A 78 13.25 12.88 -27.71
CA ASN A 78 13.85 14.20 -27.47
C ASN A 78 12.82 15.33 -27.69
N LYS A 79 13.27 16.58 -27.52
CA LYS A 79 12.43 17.78 -27.71
C LYS A 79 11.85 17.89 -29.14
N LYS A 80 12.50 17.28 -30.15
CA LYS A 80 12.05 17.32 -31.55
C LYS A 80 11.09 16.18 -31.90
N GLY A 81 10.88 15.24 -30.96
CA GLY A 81 10.08 14.03 -31.18
C GLY A 81 10.87 12.83 -31.71
N ASP A 82 12.19 12.95 -31.93
CA ASP A 82 13.02 11.83 -32.36
C ASP A 82 13.12 10.78 -31.24
N VAL A 83 12.98 9.51 -31.60
CA VAL A 83 13.04 8.41 -30.62
C VAL A 83 14.48 8.21 -30.16
N ILE A 84 14.73 8.39 -28.85
CA ILE A 84 16.01 8.10 -28.19
C ILE A 84 16.08 6.61 -27.83
N LEU A 85 14.97 6.07 -27.31
CA LEU A 85 14.85 4.67 -26.90
C LEU A 85 13.42 4.19 -27.15
N ASP A 86 13.29 3.07 -27.86
CA ASP A 86 12.05 2.32 -27.98
C ASP A 86 12.18 1.05 -27.14
N TRP A 87 11.37 0.92 -26.10
CA TRP A 87 11.38 -0.21 -25.18
C TRP A 87 10.04 -0.94 -25.24
N PRO A 88 9.84 -1.82 -26.23
CA PRO A 88 8.62 -2.62 -26.31
C PRO A 88 8.54 -3.64 -25.17
N ARG A 89 7.31 -4.00 -24.78
CA ARG A 89 7.05 -5.10 -23.86
C ARG A 89 6.65 -6.34 -24.65
N PRO A 90 6.96 -7.55 -24.14
CA PRO A 90 6.44 -8.79 -24.72
C PRO A 90 4.92 -8.74 -24.84
N LYS A 91 4.39 -9.36 -25.90
CA LYS A 91 2.94 -9.37 -26.19
C LYS A 91 2.25 -10.61 -25.64
N GLU A 92 3.02 -11.60 -25.25
CA GLU A 92 2.56 -12.90 -24.77
C GLU A 92 2.27 -12.82 -23.26
N ILE A 93 1.38 -13.67 -22.82
CA ILE A 93 1.11 -13.93 -21.39
C ILE A 93 2.32 -14.65 -20.80
N THR A 94 2.76 -14.25 -19.62
CA THR A 94 3.89 -14.84 -18.89
C THR A 94 3.48 -16.12 -18.16
N GLU A 95 4.46 -16.82 -17.57
CA GLU A 95 4.23 -17.98 -16.68
C GLU A 95 3.31 -17.65 -15.50
N ASN A 96 3.21 -16.38 -15.10
CA ASN A 96 2.26 -15.92 -14.08
C ASN A 96 0.81 -15.88 -14.57
N GLY A 97 0.55 -16.18 -15.84
CA GLY A 97 -0.79 -16.19 -16.43
C GLY A 97 -1.33 -14.79 -16.77
N TRP A 98 -0.49 -13.77 -16.76
CA TRP A 98 -0.85 -12.37 -17.00
C TRP A 98 0.10 -11.71 -18.00
N TYR A 99 -0.31 -10.58 -18.59
CA TYR A 99 0.59 -9.77 -19.41
C TYR A 99 1.70 -9.17 -18.57
N PRO A 100 2.93 -9.01 -19.10
CA PRO A 100 4.11 -8.60 -18.33
C PRO A 100 4.04 -7.19 -17.76
N SER A 101 3.10 -6.36 -18.21
CA SER A 101 2.95 -5.01 -17.65
C SER A 101 1.57 -4.42 -17.93
N TYR A 102 1.05 -3.71 -16.96
CA TYR A 102 -0.22 -3.00 -17.02
C TYR A 102 -0.04 -1.54 -16.65
N ARG A 103 -0.79 -0.65 -17.28
CA ARG A 103 -0.99 0.73 -16.84
C ARG A 103 -2.29 0.82 -16.07
N PHE A 104 -2.31 1.66 -15.05
CA PHE A 104 -3.47 1.83 -14.19
C PHE A 104 -3.56 3.22 -13.57
N HIS A 105 -4.72 3.53 -13.02
CA HIS A 105 -4.96 4.72 -12.21
C HIS A 105 -4.97 4.32 -10.74
N GLN A 106 -3.99 4.78 -9.96
CA GLN A 106 -3.78 4.37 -8.58
C GLN A 106 -5.02 4.53 -7.67
N PRO A 107 -5.80 5.63 -7.73
CA PRO A 107 -7.01 5.76 -6.94
C PRO A 107 -8.04 4.64 -7.18
N ASP A 108 -8.13 4.10 -8.40
CA ASP A 108 -9.04 2.99 -8.68
C ASP A 108 -8.55 1.68 -8.03
N LEU A 109 -7.24 1.41 -8.04
CA LEU A 109 -6.66 0.30 -7.29
C LEU A 109 -6.96 0.42 -5.79
N GLU A 110 -6.68 1.58 -5.18
CA GLU A 110 -6.90 1.79 -3.75
C GLU A 110 -8.37 1.62 -3.38
N ARG A 111 -9.28 2.05 -4.25
CA ARG A 111 -10.73 1.84 -4.07
C ARG A 111 -11.07 0.34 -4.05
N GLN A 112 -10.51 -0.46 -4.97
CA GLN A 112 -10.76 -1.91 -5.01
C GLN A 112 -10.19 -2.62 -3.77
N LEU A 113 -8.96 -2.28 -3.36
CA LEU A 113 -8.34 -2.82 -2.15
C LEU A 113 -9.18 -2.50 -0.89
N ARG A 114 -9.59 -1.25 -0.72
CA ARG A 114 -10.42 -0.81 0.43
C ARG A 114 -11.81 -1.47 0.41
N ASN A 115 -12.43 -1.61 -0.75
CA ASN A 115 -13.73 -2.27 -0.87
C ASN A 115 -13.62 -3.76 -0.51
N ARG A 116 -12.55 -4.44 -0.88
CA ARG A 116 -12.31 -5.84 -0.51
C ARG A 116 -12.16 -5.98 1.01
N LEU A 117 -11.42 -5.07 1.66
CA LEU A 117 -11.25 -5.09 3.12
C LEU A 117 -12.56 -5.01 3.90
N LYS A 118 -13.59 -4.32 3.38
CA LYS A 118 -14.91 -4.23 4.03
C LYS A 118 -15.62 -5.58 4.18
N SER A 119 -15.25 -6.60 3.40
CA SER A 119 -15.86 -7.94 3.50
C SER A 119 -15.32 -8.78 4.67
N PHE A 120 -14.25 -8.35 5.34
CA PHE A 120 -13.63 -9.11 6.42
C PHE A 120 -14.07 -8.59 7.79
N LYS A 121 -14.69 -9.48 8.59
CA LYS A 121 -15.23 -9.12 9.92
C LYS A 121 -14.17 -8.71 10.95
N LYS A 122 -12.91 -9.17 10.77
CA LYS A 122 -11.80 -8.91 11.71
C LYS A 122 -10.88 -7.76 11.26
N VAL A 123 -11.26 -7.00 10.22
CA VAL A 123 -10.49 -5.86 9.73
C VAL A 123 -11.16 -4.57 10.15
N TYR A 124 -10.40 -3.70 10.78
CA TYR A 124 -10.84 -2.40 11.27
C TYR A 124 -10.00 -1.31 10.62
N ILE A 125 -10.63 -0.36 9.96
CA ILE A 125 -9.97 0.78 9.35
C ILE A 125 -10.31 2.02 10.15
N GLN A 126 -9.29 2.71 10.66
CA GLN A 126 -9.44 3.99 11.31
C GLN A 126 -8.72 5.07 10.50
N GLN A 127 -9.51 5.91 9.86
CA GLN A 127 -9.04 7.10 9.14
C GLN A 127 -8.91 8.28 10.11
N ASN A 128 -8.24 9.34 9.68
CA ASN A 128 -7.91 10.50 10.52
C ASN A 128 -7.18 10.09 11.80
N THR A 129 -6.29 9.09 11.72
CA THR A 129 -5.54 8.61 12.87
C THR A 129 -4.04 8.63 12.60
N LYS A 130 -3.28 9.12 13.58
CA LYS A 130 -1.84 9.26 13.49
C LYS A 130 -1.15 8.45 14.57
N LEU A 131 -0.21 7.59 14.18
CA LEU A 131 0.68 6.92 15.13
C LEU A 131 1.52 7.98 15.86
N LEU A 132 1.51 7.93 17.21
CA LEU A 132 2.34 8.78 18.05
C LEU A 132 3.56 8.03 18.58
N LYS A 133 3.34 6.82 19.12
CA LYS A 133 4.41 6.03 19.72
C LYS A 133 4.13 4.53 19.57
N ALA A 134 5.20 3.77 19.32
CA ALA A 134 5.18 2.32 19.39
C ALA A 134 6.34 1.85 20.29
N THR A 135 6.06 0.91 21.17
CA THR A 135 7.04 0.40 22.12
C THR A 135 6.97 -1.12 22.14
N ASN A 136 8.05 -1.79 21.76
CA ASN A 136 8.15 -3.24 21.87
C ASN A 136 8.22 -3.66 23.33
N THR A 137 7.44 -4.68 23.67
CA THR A 137 7.54 -5.41 24.92
C THR A 137 7.98 -6.85 24.64
N LYS A 138 8.13 -7.66 25.66
CA LYS A 138 8.52 -9.08 25.49
C LYS A 138 7.55 -9.85 24.56
N ASN A 139 6.26 -9.55 24.60
CA ASN A 139 5.23 -10.37 23.95
C ASN A 139 4.38 -9.60 22.90
N ASN A 140 4.46 -8.28 22.84
CA ASN A 140 3.63 -7.46 21.97
C ASN A 140 4.24 -6.07 21.74
N VAL A 141 3.57 -5.30 20.88
CA VAL A 141 3.86 -3.88 20.66
C VAL A 141 2.75 -3.07 21.32
N GLN A 142 3.10 -2.17 22.21
CA GLN A 142 2.19 -1.14 22.74
C GLN A 142 2.17 0.04 21.79
N ILE A 143 0.98 0.47 21.39
CA ILE A 143 0.79 1.46 20.33
C ILE A 143 -0.10 2.59 20.88
N ILE A 144 0.43 3.80 20.78
CA ILE A 144 -0.29 5.04 21.10
C ILE A 144 -0.54 5.78 19.79
N TYR A 145 -1.79 6.10 19.51
CA TYR A 145 -2.19 6.85 18.34
C TYR A 145 -3.23 7.90 18.68
N GLN A 146 -3.36 8.90 17.86
CA GLN A 146 -4.30 10.00 17.97
C GLN A 146 -5.41 9.88 16.95
N ASP A 147 -6.64 9.97 17.37
CA ASP A 147 -7.77 10.35 16.53
C ASP A 147 -7.67 11.86 16.30
N ILE A 148 -7.28 12.26 15.09
CA ILE A 148 -7.02 13.66 14.73
C ILE A 148 -8.31 14.47 14.78
N LYS A 149 -9.43 13.87 14.36
CA LYS A 149 -10.73 14.56 14.28
C LYS A 149 -11.25 14.94 15.66
N ASN A 150 -11.12 14.04 16.64
CA ASN A 150 -11.65 14.22 18.00
C ASN A 150 -10.56 14.64 19.00
N ASN A 151 -9.33 14.81 18.55
CA ASN A 151 -8.14 15.10 19.37
C ASN A 151 -7.96 14.12 20.55
N LYS A 152 -8.34 12.86 20.35
CA LYS A 152 -8.32 11.83 21.40
C LYS A 152 -7.12 10.92 21.24
N ILE A 153 -6.40 10.70 22.34
CA ILE A 153 -5.27 9.74 22.39
C ILE A 153 -5.81 8.38 22.83
N LEU A 154 -5.42 7.36 22.10
CA LEU A 154 -5.86 5.98 22.26
C LEU A 154 -4.66 5.04 22.40
N ASN A 155 -4.86 3.98 23.20
CA ASN A 155 -3.83 2.96 23.48
C ASN A 155 -4.38 1.58 23.12
N ILE A 156 -3.57 0.81 22.39
CA ILE A 156 -3.87 -0.57 22.00
C ILE A 156 -2.61 -1.43 22.10
N LYS A 157 -2.80 -2.73 21.91
CA LYS A 157 -1.71 -3.71 21.78
C LYS A 157 -1.85 -4.48 20.48
N ALA A 158 -0.73 -4.93 19.92
CA ALA A 158 -0.71 -5.85 18.78
C ALA A 158 0.47 -6.81 18.90
N LYS A 159 0.36 -7.97 18.27
CA LYS A 159 1.54 -8.86 18.12
C LYS A 159 2.60 -8.23 17.24
N TYR A 160 2.16 -7.59 16.14
CA TYR A 160 3.03 -6.93 15.18
C TYR A 160 2.52 -5.53 14.81
N LEU A 161 3.45 -4.59 14.62
CA LEU A 161 3.21 -3.30 14.00
C LEU A 161 3.98 -3.22 12.69
N ILE A 162 3.32 -2.89 11.59
CA ILE A 162 3.93 -2.80 10.25
C ILE A 162 3.76 -1.40 9.70
N GLY A 163 4.87 -0.77 9.32
CA GLY A 163 4.89 0.54 8.69
C GLY A 163 4.70 0.46 7.18
N CYS A 164 3.59 0.99 6.68
CA CYS A 164 3.28 1.21 5.27
C CYS A 164 2.99 2.69 5.00
N ASP A 165 3.57 3.58 5.81
CA ASP A 165 3.29 5.01 5.92
C ASP A 165 4.17 5.89 5.00
N GLY A 166 4.82 5.27 4.01
CA GLY A 166 5.45 5.94 2.88
C GLY A 166 6.81 6.56 3.17
N ALA A 167 7.22 7.51 2.33
CA ALA A 167 8.57 8.08 2.33
C ALA A 167 8.92 8.77 3.66
N ASN A 168 7.96 9.41 4.32
CA ASN A 168 8.12 10.09 5.61
C ASN A 168 7.67 9.22 6.80
N SER A 169 7.98 7.93 6.73
CA SER A 169 7.50 6.93 7.69
C SER A 169 7.83 7.26 9.14
N THR A 170 6.78 7.37 9.95
CA THR A 170 6.86 7.49 11.41
C THR A 170 7.37 6.19 12.04
N VAL A 171 6.94 5.04 11.50
CA VAL A 171 7.35 3.72 12.00
C VAL A 171 8.85 3.53 11.81
N ARG A 172 9.40 3.86 10.62
CA ARG A 172 10.84 3.79 10.34
C ARG A 172 11.64 4.62 11.35
N ASN A 173 11.21 5.83 11.65
CA ASN A 173 11.90 6.69 12.60
C ASN A 173 11.89 6.11 14.03
N GLN A 174 10.81 5.43 14.43
CA GLN A 174 10.70 4.84 15.76
C GLN A 174 11.52 3.56 15.94
N ILE A 175 11.71 2.77 14.90
CA ILE A 175 12.62 1.62 14.92
C ILE A 175 14.11 2.02 14.74
N LYS A 176 14.38 3.32 14.65
CA LYS A 176 15.72 3.92 14.53
C LYS A 176 16.51 3.42 13.32
N THR A 177 15.82 3.09 12.23
CA THR A 177 16.48 2.75 10.97
C THR A 177 16.84 4.05 10.23
N ASN A 178 18.11 4.21 9.93
CA ASN A 178 18.62 5.37 9.21
C ASN A 178 18.46 5.19 7.70
N MET A 179 18.22 6.30 7.00
CA MET A 179 18.33 6.37 5.55
C MET A 179 19.70 6.90 5.17
N SER A 180 20.40 6.21 4.28
CA SER A 180 21.64 6.72 3.70
C SER A 180 21.30 7.82 2.69
N ASN A 181 21.91 9.00 2.87
CA ASN A 181 21.84 10.06 1.89
C ASN A 181 23.04 9.92 0.93
N LEU A 182 22.75 9.69 -0.34
CA LEU A 182 23.78 9.55 -1.39
C LEU A 182 24.26 10.90 -1.94
N GLY A 183 23.82 12.02 -1.36
CA GLY A 183 24.26 13.37 -1.75
C GLY A 183 23.56 13.94 -2.98
N PHE A 184 22.54 13.29 -3.51
CA PHE A 184 21.75 13.85 -4.62
C PHE A 184 20.90 15.02 -4.11
N THR A 185 21.08 16.19 -4.73
CA THR A 185 20.36 17.44 -4.40
C THR A 185 19.19 17.71 -5.36
N GLN A 186 19.16 17.05 -6.50
CA GLN A 186 18.08 17.16 -7.49
C GLN A 186 16.84 16.38 -7.02
N LYS A 187 15.68 17.02 -7.14
CA LYS A 187 14.36 16.43 -6.83
C LYS A 187 13.63 16.08 -8.11
#